data_55733045372fd4f8fec855b27cac192a
#
_entry.id   55733045372fd4f8fec855b27cac192a
#
_cell.length_a   1.000
_cell.length_b   1.000
_cell.length_c   1.000
_cell.angle_alpha   90.00
_cell.angle_beta   90.00
_cell.angle_gamma   90.00
#
_symmetry.space_group_name_H-M   'P 1'
#
loop_
_entity.id
_entity.type
_entity.pdbx_description
1 polymer ?
#
loop_
_entity_poly.entity_id
_entity_poly.type
_entity_poly.pdbx_seq_one_letter_code
_entity_poly.pdbx_strand_id
1 'polypeptide(L)'
;WDWFILLIIKTGLRFSEALALTPSDFDFSTQKISINKTWDYKMVTGSFQPTKNESSNRKIQIDWQLAMQFSQLIKMKDSDKPIFVKSRVFNSTINNRLKVLCQNANIPTITIHSLRHTHASLLLFAGVSIASVANRLGHSSMTTTQETYLHIIQELENQDNDKIIRHLSMLM
;
A
#
# COMPACT_ATOMS: atom_id res chain seq x y z
N TRP A 1 -12.03 -8.45 7.34
CA TRP A 1 -10.63 -8.16 7.01
C TRP A 1 -10.36 -8.12 5.50
N ASP A 2 -11.26 -8.60 4.68
CA ASP A 2 -11.10 -8.59 3.21
C ASP A 2 -10.94 -7.18 2.65
N TRP A 3 -11.73 -6.22 3.14
CA TRP A 3 -11.58 -4.80 2.80
C TRP A 3 -10.25 -4.19 3.25
N PHE A 4 -9.72 -4.64 4.39
CA PHE A 4 -8.42 -4.22 4.89
C PHE A 4 -7.28 -4.75 3.99
N ILE A 5 -7.35 -6.02 3.61
CA ILE A 5 -6.41 -6.67 2.70
C ILE A 5 -6.45 -5.98 1.32
N LEU A 6 -7.65 -5.74 0.78
CA LEU A 6 -7.84 -5.03 -0.47
C LEU A 6 -7.26 -3.62 -0.42
N LEU A 7 -7.46 -2.91 0.69
CA LEU A 7 -6.89 -1.58 0.87
C LEU A 7 -5.37 -1.61 0.79
N ILE A 8 -4.72 -2.53 1.51
CA ILE A 8 -3.25 -2.59 1.54
C ILE A 8 -2.68 -2.94 0.17
N ILE A 9 -3.26 -3.92 -0.55
CA ILE A 9 -2.75 -4.27 -1.88
C ILE A 9 -2.94 -3.15 -2.91
N LYS A 10 -4.02 -2.36 -2.79
CA LYS A 10 -4.31 -1.23 -3.68
C LYS A 10 -3.53 0.04 -3.35
N THR A 11 -3.03 0.19 -2.13
CA THR A 11 -2.41 1.44 -1.65
C THR A 11 -0.96 1.31 -1.23
N GLY A 12 -0.50 0.11 -0.88
CA GLY A 12 0.82 -0.13 -0.33
C GLY A 12 1.04 0.43 1.08
N LEU A 13 -0.04 0.70 1.84
CA LEU A 13 0.05 1.21 3.20
C LEU A 13 0.78 0.24 4.14
N ARG A 14 1.46 0.80 5.16
CA ARG A 14 1.93 0.00 6.29
C ARG A 14 0.73 -0.50 7.11
N PHE A 15 0.87 -1.63 7.75
CA PHE A 15 -0.18 -2.23 8.57
C PHE A 15 -0.75 -1.25 9.62
N SER A 16 0.12 -0.56 10.36
CA SER A 16 -0.29 0.42 11.38
C SER A 16 -0.91 1.69 10.79
N GLU A 17 -0.49 2.14 9.60
CA GLU A 17 -1.09 3.24 8.87
C GLU A 17 -2.53 2.89 8.44
N ALA A 18 -2.71 1.71 7.86
CA ALA A 18 -4.03 1.24 7.42
C ALA A 18 -5.01 1.04 8.59
N LEU A 19 -4.54 0.57 9.76
CA LEU A 19 -5.36 0.46 10.98
C LEU A 19 -5.79 1.82 11.52
N ALA A 20 -4.96 2.87 11.35
CA ALA A 20 -5.25 4.21 11.84
C ALA A 20 -6.24 5.00 10.98
N LEU A 21 -6.57 4.51 9.79
CA LEU A 21 -7.46 5.24 8.89
C LEU A 21 -8.86 5.42 9.50
N THR A 22 -9.32 6.65 9.42
CA THR A 22 -10.66 7.09 9.80
C THR A 22 -11.44 7.55 8.55
N PRO A 23 -12.77 7.64 8.57
CA PRO A 23 -13.53 8.19 7.46
C PRO A 23 -13.07 9.58 7.01
N SER A 24 -12.65 10.43 7.95
CA SER A 24 -12.16 11.79 7.66
C SER A 24 -10.83 11.85 6.88
N ASP A 25 -10.10 10.73 6.79
CA ASP A 25 -8.88 10.65 5.99
C ASP A 25 -9.15 10.50 4.48
N PHE A 26 -10.39 10.20 4.09
CA PHE A 26 -10.78 9.96 2.71
C PHE A 26 -11.38 11.22 2.07
N ASP A 27 -10.76 11.69 1.03
CA ASP A 27 -11.32 12.70 0.12
C ASP A 27 -11.80 11.98 -1.15
N PHE A 28 -13.09 11.67 -1.19
CA PHE A 28 -13.69 10.98 -2.34
C PHE A 28 -13.86 11.88 -3.56
N SER A 29 -13.90 13.20 -3.37
CA SER A 29 -14.03 14.15 -4.49
C SER A 29 -12.75 14.20 -5.32
N THR A 30 -11.59 14.15 -4.67
CA THR A 30 -10.28 14.11 -5.33
C THR A 30 -9.69 12.71 -5.39
N GLN A 31 -10.41 11.69 -4.88
CA GLN A 31 -9.97 10.28 -4.80
C GLN A 31 -8.61 10.11 -4.10
N LYS A 32 -8.46 10.74 -2.94
CA LYS A 32 -7.22 10.70 -2.16
C LYS A 32 -7.46 10.19 -0.74
N ILE A 33 -6.43 9.54 -0.20
CA ILE A 33 -6.35 9.16 1.21
C ILE A 33 -5.19 9.92 1.84
N SER A 34 -5.45 10.58 2.97
CA SER A 34 -4.43 11.26 3.78
C SER A 34 -3.84 10.30 4.79
N ILE A 35 -2.52 10.14 4.79
CA ILE A 35 -1.77 9.30 5.72
C ILE A 35 -0.96 10.23 6.61
N ASN A 36 -1.35 10.36 7.86
CA ASN A 36 -0.76 11.32 8.82
C ASN A 36 -0.64 10.75 10.24
N LYS A 37 -1.06 9.50 10.45
CA LYS A 37 -1.06 8.83 11.75
C LYS A 37 -0.89 7.33 11.61
N THR A 38 -0.58 6.67 12.72
CA THR A 38 -0.49 5.21 12.83
C THR A 38 -1.32 4.75 14.03
N TRP A 39 -1.65 3.46 14.08
CA TRP A 39 -2.33 2.84 15.21
C TRP A 39 -1.38 1.96 15.99
N ASP A 40 -1.24 2.21 17.29
CA ASP A 40 -0.51 1.31 18.18
C ASP A 40 -1.39 0.12 18.55
N TYR A 41 -1.29 -0.95 17.76
CA TYR A 41 -2.03 -2.19 17.96
C TYR A 41 -1.37 -3.14 18.98
N LYS A 42 -0.16 -2.81 19.47
CA LYS A 42 0.53 -3.60 20.50
C LYS A 42 -0.08 -3.38 21.88
N MET A 43 -0.53 -2.17 22.15
CA MET A 43 -1.25 -1.85 23.39
C MET A 43 -2.63 -2.50 23.43
N VAL A 44 -3.10 -2.82 24.63
CA VAL A 44 -4.42 -3.47 24.84
C VAL A 44 -5.56 -2.59 24.33
N THR A 45 -5.56 -1.31 24.65
CA THR A 45 -6.60 -0.35 24.24
C THR A 45 -6.38 0.23 22.86
N GLY A 46 -5.13 0.15 22.36
CA GLY A 46 -4.70 0.84 21.15
C GLY A 46 -4.78 2.37 21.27
N SER A 47 -4.07 3.07 20.42
CA SER A 47 -4.15 4.55 20.34
C SER A 47 -3.58 5.05 19.02
N PHE A 48 -4.00 6.24 18.61
CA PHE A 48 -3.36 6.96 17.52
C PHE A 48 -1.96 7.40 17.94
N GLN A 49 -1.02 7.24 17.03
CA GLN A 49 0.36 7.67 17.19
C GLN A 49 0.79 8.46 15.94
N PRO A 50 1.76 9.37 16.05
CA PRO A 50 2.32 10.04 14.90
C PRO A 50 2.96 9.01 13.96
N THR A 51 3.17 9.41 12.71
CA THR A 51 3.93 8.61 11.76
C THR A 51 5.40 8.52 12.18
N LYS A 52 6.09 7.48 11.69
CA LYS A 52 7.49 7.21 12.06
C LYS A 52 8.44 8.37 11.71
N ASN A 53 8.17 9.07 10.62
CA ASN A 53 8.96 10.20 10.13
C ASN A 53 8.04 11.11 9.27
N GLU A 54 8.53 12.30 8.96
CA GLU A 54 7.79 13.33 8.24
C GLU A 54 7.41 12.88 6.81
N SER A 55 8.29 12.14 6.13
CA SER A 55 8.04 11.58 4.79
C SER A 55 6.92 10.53 4.76
N SER A 56 6.53 10.00 5.92
CA SER A 56 5.37 9.10 6.03
C SER A 56 4.06 9.87 5.92
N ASN A 57 4.04 11.19 6.21
CA ASN A 57 2.89 12.05 5.99
C ASN A 57 2.73 12.32 4.50
N ARG A 58 1.67 11.79 3.92
CA ARG A 58 1.45 11.89 2.47
C ARG A 58 -0.02 11.73 2.11
N LYS A 59 -0.37 12.20 0.92
CA LYS A 59 -1.65 11.88 0.28
C LYS A 59 -1.42 10.94 -0.88
N ILE A 60 -2.17 9.86 -0.94
CA ILE A 60 -2.08 8.89 -2.03
C ILE A 60 -3.35 8.90 -2.87
N GLN A 61 -3.18 8.88 -4.19
CA GLN A 61 -4.29 8.73 -5.12
C GLN A 61 -4.77 7.28 -5.10
N ILE A 62 -6.09 7.09 -5.11
CA ILE A 62 -6.75 5.79 -5.25
C ILE A 62 -7.59 5.75 -6.52
N ASP A 63 -7.85 4.56 -7.03
CA ASP A 63 -8.73 4.40 -8.18
C ASP A 63 -10.19 4.63 -7.79
N TRP A 64 -11.02 4.99 -8.79
CA TRP A 64 -12.42 5.33 -8.58
C TRP A 64 -13.25 4.17 -8.01
N GLN A 65 -12.89 2.92 -8.34
CA GLN A 65 -13.58 1.74 -7.84
C GLN A 65 -13.38 1.57 -6.34
N LEU A 66 -12.12 1.71 -5.88
CA LEU A 66 -11.81 1.69 -4.46
C LEU A 66 -12.49 2.85 -3.74
N ALA A 67 -12.46 4.05 -4.31
CA ALA A 67 -13.12 5.23 -3.74
C ALA A 67 -14.63 5.01 -3.57
N MET A 68 -15.32 4.50 -4.60
CA MET A 68 -16.74 4.22 -4.56
C MET A 68 -17.08 3.15 -3.51
N GLN A 69 -16.35 2.05 -3.49
CA GLN A 69 -16.56 0.95 -2.54
C GLN A 69 -16.35 1.42 -1.10
N PHE A 70 -15.27 2.18 -0.85
CA PHE A 70 -15.00 2.71 0.50
C PHE A 70 -15.98 3.79 0.92
N SER A 71 -16.47 4.63 0.01
CA SER A 71 -17.51 5.62 0.33
C SER A 71 -18.79 4.96 0.88
N GLN A 72 -19.16 3.79 0.35
CA GLN A 72 -20.28 3.01 0.86
C GLN A 72 -19.95 2.31 2.18
N LEU A 73 -18.75 1.70 2.28
CA LEU A 73 -18.31 0.95 3.46
C LEU A 73 -18.26 1.81 4.72
N ILE A 74 -17.85 3.08 4.60
CA ILE A 74 -17.63 3.98 5.73
C ILE A 74 -18.74 4.99 5.96
N LYS A 75 -19.78 5.01 5.13
CA LYS A 75 -20.89 5.99 5.17
C LYS A 75 -21.53 6.15 6.55
N MET A 76 -21.64 5.04 7.32
CA MET A 76 -22.28 5.02 8.63
C MET A 76 -21.28 4.91 9.78
N LYS A 77 -19.99 5.16 9.52
CA LYS A 77 -18.95 5.09 10.54
C LYS A 77 -18.65 6.47 11.11
N ASP A 78 -18.22 6.49 12.39
CA ASP A 78 -17.79 7.72 13.07
C ASP A 78 -16.57 8.30 12.36
N SER A 79 -16.61 9.61 12.08
CA SER A 79 -15.57 10.31 11.29
C SER A 79 -14.17 10.19 11.87
N ASP A 80 -14.07 10.09 13.21
CA ASP A 80 -12.82 10.19 13.95
C ASP A 80 -12.34 8.86 14.53
N LYS A 81 -13.12 7.78 14.32
CA LYS A 81 -12.74 6.45 14.81
C LYS A 81 -12.10 5.60 13.69
N PRO A 82 -11.13 4.72 14.04
CA PRO A 82 -10.53 3.84 13.07
C PRO A 82 -11.59 2.96 12.38
N ILE A 83 -11.48 2.83 11.05
CA ILE A 83 -12.45 2.07 10.25
C ILE A 83 -12.47 0.59 10.61
N PHE A 84 -11.28 0.02 10.87
CA PHE A 84 -11.08 -1.42 11.00
C PHE A 84 -10.86 -1.90 12.44
N VAL A 85 -10.68 -0.99 13.39
CA VAL A 85 -10.39 -1.34 14.79
C VAL A 85 -11.67 -1.23 15.61
N LYS A 86 -12.18 -2.38 16.06
CA LYS A 86 -13.30 -2.48 17.00
C LYS A 86 -12.87 -2.95 18.40
N SER A 87 -11.75 -3.68 18.45
CA SER A 87 -11.16 -4.26 19.65
C SER A 87 -9.67 -4.44 19.41
N ARG A 88 -8.96 -5.10 20.34
CA ARG A 88 -7.53 -5.42 20.12
C ARG A 88 -7.32 -6.20 18.82
N VAL A 89 -6.40 -5.71 17.98
CA VAL A 89 -6.09 -6.31 16.68
C VAL A 89 -4.75 -7.03 16.76
N PHE A 90 -4.72 -8.27 16.29
CA PHE A 90 -3.50 -9.06 16.16
C PHE A 90 -3.15 -9.23 14.68
N ASN A 91 -1.90 -9.03 14.34
CA ASN A 91 -1.40 -9.24 12.98
C ASN A 91 -1.67 -10.68 12.48
N SER A 92 -1.57 -11.67 13.40
CA SER A 92 -1.88 -13.07 13.10
C SER A 92 -3.31 -13.28 12.60
N THR A 93 -4.29 -12.53 13.11
CA THR A 93 -5.70 -12.63 12.68
C THR A 93 -5.84 -12.31 11.20
N ILE A 94 -5.20 -11.22 10.76
CA ILE A 94 -5.25 -10.79 9.36
C ILE A 94 -4.44 -11.74 8.46
N ASN A 95 -3.26 -12.19 8.93
CA ASN A 95 -2.45 -13.15 8.20
C ASN A 95 -3.17 -14.51 8.05
N ASN A 96 -3.92 -14.97 9.05
CA ASN A 96 -4.72 -16.18 8.93
C ASN A 96 -5.84 -16.03 7.89
N ARG A 97 -6.50 -14.86 7.84
CA ARG A 97 -7.47 -14.59 6.79
C ARG A 97 -6.82 -14.55 5.40
N LEU A 98 -5.68 -13.88 5.27
CA LEU A 98 -4.92 -13.82 4.02
C LEU A 98 -4.47 -15.22 3.57
N LYS A 99 -4.02 -16.06 4.49
CA LYS A 99 -3.67 -17.46 4.21
C LYS A 99 -4.84 -18.22 3.56
N VAL A 100 -6.05 -18.10 4.10
CA VAL A 100 -7.24 -18.73 3.52
C VAL A 100 -7.51 -18.20 2.10
N LEU A 101 -7.37 -16.89 1.89
CA LEU A 101 -7.55 -16.30 0.55
C LEU A 101 -6.50 -16.83 -0.45
N CYS A 102 -5.23 -16.92 -0.04
CA CYS A 102 -4.17 -17.48 -0.87
C CYS A 102 -4.44 -18.95 -1.22
N GLN A 103 -4.88 -19.75 -0.25
CA GLN A 103 -5.24 -21.15 -0.47
C GLN A 103 -6.39 -21.30 -1.45
N ASN A 104 -7.45 -20.50 -1.30
CA ASN A 104 -8.60 -20.49 -2.22
C ASN A 104 -8.24 -20.07 -3.64
N ALA A 105 -7.25 -19.19 -3.77
CA ALA A 105 -6.72 -18.74 -5.06
C ALA A 105 -5.64 -19.67 -5.63
N ASN A 106 -5.28 -20.73 -4.92
CA ASN A 106 -4.21 -21.67 -5.28
C ASN A 106 -2.85 -21.00 -5.54
N ILE A 107 -2.50 -20.03 -4.69
CA ILE A 107 -1.22 -19.31 -4.73
C ILE A 107 -0.43 -19.52 -3.42
N PRO A 108 0.91 -19.34 -3.44
CA PRO A 108 1.72 -19.42 -2.23
C PRO A 108 1.22 -18.47 -1.14
N THR A 109 1.22 -18.94 0.11
CA THR A 109 0.82 -18.12 1.26
C THR A 109 1.82 -17.01 1.48
N ILE A 110 1.32 -15.78 1.54
CA ILE A 110 2.09 -14.57 1.81
C ILE A 110 1.60 -13.89 3.11
N THR A 111 2.36 -12.90 3.58
CA THR A 111 1.98 -12.10 4.75
C THR A 111 1.37 -10.77 4.35
N ILE A 112 0.67 -10.11 5.29
CA ILE A 112 0.11 -8.78 5.07
C ILE A 112 1.21 -7.74 4.72
N HIS A 113 2.42 -7.92 5.25
CA HIS A 113 3.55 -7.06 4.91
C HIS A 113 4.02 -7.26 3.46
N SER A 114 3.96 -8.49 2.97
CA SER A 114 4.32 -8.83 1.58
C SER A 114 3.40 -8.15 0.56
N LEU A 115 2.13 -7.86 0.91
CA LEU A 115 1.22 -7.14 0.01
C LEU A 115 1.72 -5.74 -0.34
N ARG A 116 2.40 -5.08 0.59
CA ARG A 116 3.02 -3.77 0.31
C ARG A 116 4.18 -3.92 -0.68
N HIS A 117 4.98 -4.98 -0.55
CA HIS A 117 6.02 -5.30 -1.54
C HIS A 117 5.43 -5.64 -2.90
N THR A 118 4.37 -6.44 -2.93
CA THR A 118 3.63 -6.74 -4.16
C THR A 118 3.12 -5.47 -4.84
N HIS A 119 2.52 -4.55 -4.07
CA HIS A 119 2.06 -3.26 -4.59
C HIS A 119 3.20 -2.46 -5.26
N ALA A 120 4.34 -2.35 -4.59
CA ALA A 120 5.50 -1.64 -5.13
C ALA A 120 6.05 -2.31 -6.40
N SER A 121 6.19 -3.64 -6.37
CA SER A 121 6.66 -4.42 -7.52
C SER A 121 5.75 -4.24 -8.74
N LEU A 122 4.43 -4.31 -8.55
CA LEU A 122 3.46 -4.11 -9.64
C LEU A 122 3.58 -2.71 -10.26
N LEU A 123 3.80 -1.67 -9.45
CA LEU A 123 3.98 -0.31 -9.95
C LEU A 123 5.29 -0.16 -10.73
N LEU A 124 6.39 -0.74 -10.25
CA LEU A 124 7.67 -0.73 -10.95
C LEU A 124 7.57 -1.47 -12.29
N PHE A 125 6.98 -2.67 -12.32
CA PHE A 125 6.73 -3.40 -13.56
C PHE A 125 5.81 -2.67 -14.54
N ALA A 126 4.90 -1.83 -14.04
CA ALA A 126 4.07 -0.95 -14.85
C ALA A 126 4.81 0.30 -15.37
N GLY A 127 6.12 0.44 -15.09
CA GLY A 127 6.94 1.56 -15.52
C GLY A 127 6.82 2.83 -14.67
N VAL A 128 6.23 2.74 -13.47
CA VAL A 128 6.17 3.87 -12.54
C VAL A 128 7.58 4.12 -11.98
N SER A 129 8.01 5.38 -11.99
CA SER A 129 9.36 5.74 -11.52
C SER A 129 9.60 5.36 -10.06
N ILE A 130 10.83 4.99 -9.73
CA ILE A 130 11.26 4.65 -8.36
C ILE A 130 10.92 5.77 -7.37
N ALA A 131 11.12 7.03 -7.79
CA ALA A 131 10.80 8.21 -6.98
C ALA A 131 9.30 8.28 -6.63
N SER A 132 8.43 8.02 -7.60
CA SER A 132 6.97 7.99 -7.39
C SER A 132 6.55 6.85 -6.48
N VAL A 133 7.17 5.66 -6.63
CA VAL A 133 6.92 4.51 -5.75
C VAL A 133 7.40 4.81 -4.33
N ALA A 134 8.60 5.38 -4.16
CA ALA A 134 9.14 5.77 -2.85
C ALA A 134 8.22 6.76 -2.12
N ASN A 135 7.77 7.81 -2.81
CA ASN A 135 6.84 8.80 -2.27
C ASN A 135 5.49 8.16 -1.88
N ARG A 136 4.94 7.31 -2.74
CA ARG A 136 3.67 6.60 -2.47
C ARG A 136 3.78 5.70 -1.25
N LEU A 137 4.90 5.03 -1.08
CA LEU A 137 5.17 4.18 0.08
C LEU A 137 5.53 4.99 1.35
N GLY A 138 5.93 6.25 1.24
CA GLY A 138 6.41 7.06 2.36
C GLY A 138 7.76 6.56 2.87
N HIS A 139 8.68 6.29 1.97
CA HIS A 139 10.08 6.06 2.30
C HIS A 139 10.80 7.40 2.47
N SER A 140 11.64 7.51 3.48
CA SER A 140 12.42 8.74 3.75
C SER A 140 13.54 8.96 2.74
N SER A 141 13.97 7.89 2.07
CA SER A 141 14.99 7.92 1.03
C SER A 141 14.56 7.05 -0.16
N MET A 142 14.86 7.52 -1.36
CA MET A 142 14.70 6.73 -2.58
C MET A 142 15.63 5.51 -2.58
N THR A 143 16.79 5.62 -1.93
CA THR A 143 17.75 4.51 -1.75
C THR A 143 17.09 3.29 -1.10
N THR A 144 16.23 3.48 -0.11
CA THR A 144 15.48 2.37 0.52
C THR A 144 14.63 1.61 -0.50
N THR A 145 14.02 2.30 -1.45
CA THR A 145 13.22 1.66 -2.51
C THR A 145 14.13 0.96 -3.50
N GLN A 146 15.23 1.59 -3.90
CA GLN A 146 16.21 1.00 -4.83
C GLN A 146 16.79 -0.30 -4.28
N GLU A 147 17.28 -0.28 -3.05
CA GLU A 147 17.87 -1.47 -2.40
C GLU A 147 16.86 -2.60 -2.24
N THR A 148 15.62 -2.27 -1.82
CA THR A 148 14.57 -3.28 -1.60
C THR A 148 14.12 -3.96 -2.90
N TYR A 149 14.10 -3.22 -4.00
CA TYR A 149 13.59 -3.70 -5.30
C TYR A 149 14.67 -3.79 -6.38
N LEU A 150 15.94 -3.88 -5.99
CA LEU A 150 17.08 -3.87 -6.90
C LEU A 150 16.96 -4.92 -8.02
N HIS A 151 16.51 -6.13 -7.69
CA HIS A 151 16.35 -7.21 -8.66
C HIS A 151 15.30 -6.88 -9.74
N ILE A 152 14.21 -6.19 -9.39
CA ILE A 152 13.19 -5.74 -10.34
C ILE A 152 13.74 -4.63 -11.24
N ILE A 153 14.48 -3.70 -10.63
CA ILE A 153 15.06 -2.56 -11.34
C ILE A 153 16.06 -3.07 -12.39
N GLN A 154 16.92 -4.01 -12.03
CA GLN A 154 17.88 -4.63 -12.96
C GLN A 154 17.20 -5.35 -14.12
N GLU A 155 16.08 -6.05 -13.85
CA GLU A 155 15.32 -6.71 -14.91
C GLU A 155 14.69 -5.69 -15.87
N LEU A 156 14.14 -4.59 -15.35
CA LEU A 156 13.59 -3.52 -16.18
C LEU A 156 14.67 -2.81 -17.00
N GLU A 157 15.85 -2.57 -16.45
CA GLU A 157 17.00 -1.98 -17.15
C GLU A 157 17.44 -2.89 -18.34
N ASN A 158 17.47 -4.21 -18.14
CA ASN A 158 17.78 -5.15 -19.23
C ASN A 158 16.73 -5.09 -20.34
N GLN A 159 15.45 -5.04 -20.01
CA GLN A 159 14.36 -4.90 -21.00
C GLN A 159 14.43 -3.56 -21.73
N ASP A 160 14.81 -2.49 -21.06
CA ASP A 160 14.94 -1.17 -21.67
C ASP A 160 16.18 -1.10 -22.59
N ASN A 161 17.29 -1.73 -22.22
CA ASN A 161 18.45 -1.87 -23.10
C ASN A 161 18.11 -2.59 -24.41
N ASP A 162 17.32 -3.66 -24.36
CA ASP A 162 16.84 -4.34 -25.56
C ASP A 162 15.98 -3.45 -26.45
N LYS A 163 15.10 -2.63 -25.85
CA LYS A 163 14.29 -1.64 -26.57
C LYS A 163 15.15 -0.57 -27.23
N ILE A 164 16.15 -0.06 -26.48
CA ILE A 164 17.12 0.93 -26.99
C ILE A 164 17.85 0.41 -28.21
N ILE A 165 18.42 -0.81 -28.12
CA ILE A 165 19.17 -1.43 -29.20
C ILE A 165 18.28 -1.61 -30.46
N ARG A 166 17.05 -2.12 -30.26
CA ARG A 166 16.09 -2.27 -31.36
C ARG A 166 15.74 -0.93 -32.01
N HIS A 167 15.51 0.10 -31.21
CA HIS A 167 15.17 1.42 -31.74
C HIS A 167 16.33 2.04 -32.52
N LEU A 168 17.55 1.96 -31.98
CA LEU A 168 18.75 2.46 -32.67
C LEU A 168 19.03 1.72 -33.99
N SER A 169 18.77 0.40 -34.04
CA SER A 169 18.95 -0.36 -35.28
C SER A 169 17.96 -0.02 -36.41
N MET A 170 16.85 0.67 -36.08
CA MET A 170 15.87 1.15 -37.06
C MET A 170 16.23 2.51 -37.67
N LEU A 171 17.26 3.19 -37.14
CA LEU A 171 17.68 4.51 -37.59
C LEU A 171 18.71 4.46 -38.75
N MET A 172 19.10 3.27 -39.19
CA MET A 172 19.92 3.02 -40.35
C MET A 172 19.07 2.59 -41.53
#